data_940e5d4926fe28708ada7871b2f13cb1
#
_entry.id   940e5d4926fe28708ada7871b2f13cb1
#
_cell.length_a   1.000
_cell.length_b   1.000
_cell.length_c   1.000
_cell.angle_alpha   90.00
_cell.angle_beta   90.00
_cell.angle_gamma   90.00
#
_symmetry.space_group_name_H-M   'P 1'
#
loop_
_entity.id
_entity.type
_entity.pdbx_description
1 polymer ?
#
loop_
_entity_poly.entity_id
_entity_poly.type
_entity_poly.pdbx_seq_one_letter_code
_entity_poly.pdbx_strand_id
1 'polypeptide(L)'
;MTMNDLVSNYLTRVRNAILAGKETVSGIPSSKILEEVSRVLKEEGYINDYRVNELDGKKTISVDLKYYRNKSVISNLERVSTTGRRVYSQAKEIPFVREGLGISIVTTSKGVMTDAKARELNVGDEIICRVW
;
A
#
# COMPACT_ATOMS: atom_id res chain seq x y z
N MET A 1 -2.04 15.08 -11.74
CA MET A 1 -1.17 14.28 -10.87
C MET A 1 -0.99 12.88 -11.45
N THR A 2 0.21 12.37 -11.54
CA THR A 2 0.49 11.04 -12.05
C THR A 2 0.10 9.99 -11.01
N MET A 3 -0.02 8.73 -11.44
CA MET A 3 -0.30 7.61 -10.54
C MET A 3 0.72 7.51 -9.41
N ASN A 4 2.01 7.74 -9.72
CA ASN A 4 3.08 7.66 -8.71
C ASN A 4 2.98 8.78 -7.68
N ASP A 5 2.56 9.97 -8.10
CA ASP A 5 2.32 11.07 -7.18
C ASP A 5 1.15 10.77 -6.26
N LEU A 6 0.11 10.10 -6.77
CA LEU A 6 -1.02 9.67 -5.95
C LEU A 6 -0.60 8.63 -4.92
N VAL A 7 0.26 7.68 -5.31
CA VAL A 7 0.79 6.68 -4.37
C VAL A 7 1.61 7.36 -3.27
N SER A 8 2.50 8.29 -3.65
CA SER A 8 3.30 9.04 -2.67
C SER A 8 2.42 9.81 -1.70
N ASN A 9 1.39 10.49 -2.21
CA ASN A 9 0.44 11.22 -1.38
C ASN A 9 -0.29 10.29 -0.42
N TYR A 10 -0.76 9.14 -0.89
CA TYR A 10 -1.43 8.14 -0.05
C TYR A 10 -0.52 7.69 1.10
N LEU A 11 0.70 7.25 0.79
CA LEU A 11 1.62 6.75 1.80
C LEU A 11 1.99 7.84 2.82
N THR A 12 2.21 9.06 2.35
CA THR A 12 2.55 10.19 3.21
C THR A 12 1.40 10.54 4.16
N ARG A 13 0.18 10.58 3.64
CA ARG A 13 -1.00 10.90 4.46
C ARG A 13 -1.29 9.84 5.50
N VAL A 14 -1.15 8.56 5.13
CA VAL A 14 -1.29 7.46 6.09
C VAL A 14 -0.20 7.54 7.16
N ARG A 15 1.05 7.76 6.75
CA ARG A 15 2.18 7.89 7.67
C ARG A 15 1.98 9.05 8.66
N ASN A 16 1.57 10.21 8.15
CA ASN A 16 1.34 11.38 9.00
C ASN A 16 0.18 11.18 9.97
N ALA A 17 -0.87 10.49 9.53
CA ALA A 17 -2.01 10.17 10.40
C ALA A 17 -1.60 9.24 11.53
N ILE A 18 -0.74 8.25 11.25
CA ILE A 18 -0.18 7.36 12.26
C ILE A 18 0.64 8.16 13.29
N LEU A 19 1.51 9.05 12.82
CA LEU A 19 2.33 9.90 13.71
C LEU A 19 1.47 10.80 14.57
N ALA A 20 0.33 11.26 14.08
CA ALA A 20 -0.61 12.09 14.83
C ALA A 20 -1.57 11.28 15.70
N GLY A 21 -1.49 9.95 15.70
CA GLY A 21 -2.35 9.10 16.50
C GLY A 21 -3.81 9.09 16.05
N LYS A 22 -4.09 9.36 14.80
CA LYS A 22 -5.46 9.41 14.27
C LYS A 22 -6.00 8.01 14.02
N GLU A 23 -7.31 7.83 14.20
CA GLU A 23 -7.97 6.56 13.93
C GLU A 23 -8.30 6.40 12.45
N THR A 24 -8.60 7.49 11.77
CA THR A 24 -9.02 7.47 10.37
C THR A 24 -8.33 8.60 9.61
N VAL A 25 -7.95 8.32 8.38
CA VAL A 25 -7.49 9.34 7.44
C VAL A 25 -8.44 9.32 6.25
N SER A 26 -8.98 10.48 5.86
CA SER A 26 -9.98 10.59 4.79
C SER A 26 -9.58 11.60 3.74
N GLY A 27 -10.33 11.60 2.62
CA GLY A 27 -10.12 12.55 1.55
C GLY A 27 -8.84 12.33 0.75
N ILE A 28 -8.28 11.11 0.77
CA ILE A 28 -7.08 10.80 -0.01
C ILE A 28 -7.51 10.63 -1.47
N PRO A 29 -6.93 11.39 -2.43
CA PRO A 29 -7.23 11.18 -3.85
C PRO A 29 -6.98 9.73 -4.24
N SER A 30 -7.96 9.13 -4.92
CA SER A 30 -7.95 7.69 -5.22
C SER A 30 -7.65 7.43 -6.70
N SER A 31 -7.15 6.22 -6.93
CA SER A 31 -7.02 5.61 -8.24
C SER A 31 -7.27 4.11 -8.06
N LYS A 32 -7.43 3.39 -9.18
CA LYS A 32 -7.67 1.96 -9.11
C LYS A 32 -6.53 1.23 -8.37
N ILE A 33 -5.29 1.64 -8.61
CA ILE A 33 -4.14 1.01 -7.94
C ILE A 33 -4.17 1.26 -6.42
N LEU A 34 -4.60 2.42 -5.97
CA LEU A 34 -4.69 2.73 -4.55
C LEU A 34 -5.82 1.97 -3.86
N GLU A 35 -6.92 1.73 -4.57
CA GLU A 35 -7.99 0.86 -4.07
C GLU A 35 -7.43 -0.55 -3.83
N GLU A 36 -6.63 -1.06 -4.78
CA GLU A 36 -6.01 -2.37 -4.67
C GLU A 36 -4.95 -2.43 -3.58
N VAL A 37 -4.15 -1.38 -3.41
CA VAL A 37 -3.18 -1.29 -2.31
C VAL A 37 -3.90 -1.33 -0.97
N SER A 38 -5.00 -0.59 -0.84
CA SER A 38 -5.79 -0.59 0.39
C SER A 38 -6.40 -1.95 0.67
N ARG A 39 -6.88 -2.65 -0.36
CA ARG A 39 -7.39 -4.01 -0.24
C ARG A 39 -6.32 -4.96 0.31
N VAL A 40 -5.10 -4.89 -0.23
CA VAL A 40 -3.98 -5.74 0.23
C VAL A 40 -3.65 -5.43 1.68
N LEU A 41 -3.56 -4.14 2.05
CA LEU A 41 -3.28 -3.76 3.43
C LEU A 41 -4.34 -4.28 4.40
N LYS A 42 -5.60 -4.25 4.00
CA LYS A 42 -6.70 -4.79 4.82
C LYS A 42 -6.60 -6.31 4.94
N GLU A 43 -6.41 -7.01 3.83
CA GLU A 43 -6.32 -8.47 3.82
C GLU A 43 -5.14 -8.98 4.66
N GLU A 44 -4.04 -8.23 4.66
CA GLU A 44 -2.83 -8.61 5.41
C GLU A 44 -2.86 -8.12 6.85
N GLY A 45 -3.94 -7.46 7.26
CA GLY A 45 -4.13 -7.05 8.66
C GLY A 45 -3.39 -5.79 9.06
N TYR A 46 -2.95 -4.97 8.13
CA TYR A 46 -2.25 -3.72 8.44
C TYR A 46 -3.20 -2.55 8.71
N ILE A 47 -4.40 -2.59 8.15
CA ILE A 47 -5.44 -1.60 8.42
C ILE A 47 -6.74 -2.32 8.78
N ASN A 48 -7.65 -1.62 9.47
CA ASN A 48 -8.94 -2.20 9.84
C ASN A 48 -9.90 -2.26 8.66
N ASP A 49 -9.96 -1.18 7.89
CA ASP A 49 -10.87 -1.09 6.76
C ASP A 49 -10.50 0.10 5.88
N TYR A 50 -11.13 0.18 4.72
CA TYR A 50 -11.02 1.33 3.85
C TYR A 50 -12.35 1.52 3.13
N ARG A 51 -12.61 2.74 2.69
CA ARG A 51 -13.83 3.09 1.96
C ARG A 51 -13.48 3.97 0.78
N VAL A 52 -14.12 3.70 -0.34
CA VAL A 52 -13.98 4.53 -1.54
C VAL A 52 -15.23 5.39 -1.64
N ASN A 53 -15.05 6.70 -1.70
CA ASN A 53 -16.15 7.67 -1.84
C ASN A 53 -16.02 8.38 -3.18
N GLU A 54 -17.13 8.67 -3.79
CA GLU A 54 -17.17 9.40 -5.05
C GLU A 54 -18.11 10.61 -4.91
N LEU A 55 -17.57 11.80 -5.22
CA LEU A 55 -18.33 13.04 -5.19
C LEU A 55 -17.94 13.86 -6.40
N ASP A 56 -18.94 14.22 -7.21
CA ASP A 56 -18.76 15.01 -8.43
C ASP A 56 -17.73 14.41 -9.39
N GLY A 57 -17.76 13.08 -9.54
CA GLY A 57 -16.85 12.34 -10.40
C GLY A 57 -15.44 12.15 -9.84
N LYS A 58 -15.18 12.64 -8.64
CA LYS A 58 -13.88 12.50 -7.98
C LYS A 58 -13.96 11.41 -6.93
N LYS A 59 -13.02 10.48 -6.99
CA LYS A 59 -12.91 9.40 -6.01
C LYS A 59 -11.90 9.73 -4.96
N THR A 60 -12.25 9.45 -3.69
CA THR A 60 -11.32 9.54 -2.57
C THR A 60 -11.38 8.26 -1.76
N ILE A 61 -10.30 7.99 -1.01
CA ILE A 61 -10.20 6.84 -0.12
C ILE A 61 -10.14 7.35 1.31
N SER A 62 -10.88 6.68 2.20
CA SER A 62 -10.73 6.82 3.64
C SER A 62 -10.17 5.51 4.19
N VAL A 63 -9.20 5.60 5.08
CA VAL A 63 -8.52 4.43 5.66
C VAL A 63 -8.70 4.45 7.16
N ASP A 64 -9.18 3.33 7.72
CA ASP A 64 -9.28 3.14 9.16
C ASP A 64 -8.02 2.45 9.64
N LEU A 65 -7.21 3.17 10.41
CA LEU A 65 -5.92 2.71 10.89
C LEU A 65 -6.08 1.69 12.01
N LYS A 66 -5.13 0.81 12.14
CA LYS A 66 -5.17 -0.27 13.13
C LYS A 66 -4.08 -0.08 14.17
N TYR A 67 -4.47 -0.15 15.44
CA TYR A 67 -3.57 -0.03 16.58
C TYR A 67 -3.69 -1.27 17.46
N TYR A 68 -2.60 -1.61 18.10
CA TYR A 68 -2.55 -2.67 19.09
C TYR A 68 -1.75 -2.17 20.28
N ARG A 69 -2.39 -2.13 21.47
CA ARG A 69 -1.78 -1.61 22.70
C ARG A 69 -1.22 -0.20 22.52
N ASN A 70 -2.01 0.67 21.87
CA ASN A 70 -1.67 2.08 21.59
C ASN A 70 -0.50 2.27 20.60
N LYS A 71 -0.10 1.22 19.91
CA LYS A 71 0.91 1.30 18.85
C LYS A 71 0.31 0.94 17.51
N SER A 72 0.69 1.68 16.47
CA SER A 72 0.25 1.35 15.12
C SER A 72 0.76 -0.02 14.71
N VAL A 73 -0.11 -0.80 14.06
CA VAL A 73 0.28 -2.08 13.47
C VAL A 73 1.29 -1.86 12.34
N ILE A 74 1.15 -0.74 11.62
CA ILE A 74 2.15 -0.34 10.62
C ILE A 74 3.28 0.38 11.34
N SER A 75 4.49 -0.20 11.29
CA SER A 75 5.69 0.44 11.82
C SER A 75 6.34 1.35 10.79
N ASN A 76 6.28 0.95 9.52
CA ASN A 76 6.87 1.73 8.44
C ASN A 76 6.18 1.48 7.11
N LEU A 77 6.13 2.53 6.29
CA LEU A 77 5.64 2.51 4.91
C LEU A 77 6.74 3.11 4.04
N GLU A 78 7.32 2.30 3.16
CA GLU A 78 8.41 2.72 2.31
C GLU A 78 8.02 2.64 0.84
N ARG A 79 8.17 3.76 0.12
CA ARG A 79 7.98 3.80 -1.32
C ARG A 79 9.17 3.13 -2.00
N VAL A 80 8.91 2.23 -2.95
CA VAL A 80 9.98 1.57 -3.72
C VAL A 80 10.07 2.15 -5.12
N SER A 81 9.05 1.96 -5.96
CA SER A 81 9.02 2.56 -7.29
C SER A 81 8.57 4.02 -7.22
N THR A 82 9.24 4.88 -7.96
CA THR A 82 8.88 6.30 -8.06
C THR A 82 8.74 6.70 -9.52
N THR A 83 8.27 7.92 -9.77
CA THR A 83 8.15 8.45 -11.14
C THR A 83 9.49 8.45 -11.86
N GLY A 84 10.58 8.81 -11.15
CA GLY A 84 11.91 8.88 -11.72
C GLY A 84 12.69 7.58 -11.67
N ARG A 85 12.20 6.59 -10.94
CA ARG A 85 12.92 5.32 -10.81
C ARG A 85 11.92 4.19 -10.56
N ARG A 86 11.63 3.42 -11.60
CA ARG A 86 10.80 2.23 -11.49
C ARG A 86 11.67 1.05 -11.06
N VAL A 87 11.13 0.24 -10.14
CA VAL A 87 11.81 -0.95 -9.62
C VAL A 87 11.01 -2.18 -9.99
N TYR A 88 11.60 -3.03 -10.81
CA TYR A 88 10.98 -4.27 -11.29
C TYR A 88 11.73 -5.46 -10.71
N SER A 89 11.04 -6.58 -10.54
CA SER A 89 11.66 -7.81 -10.06
C SER A 89 10.92 -9.02 -10.60
N GLN A 90 11.68 -10.08 -10.87
CA GLN A 90 11.07 -11.38 -11.16
C GLN A 90 10.61 -12.00 -9.85
N ALA A 91 9.62 -12.91 -9.94
CA ALA A 91 9.01 -13.52 -8.76
C ALA A 91 10.02 -14.06 -7.74
N LYS A 92 11.04 -14.77 -8.24
CA LYS A 92 12.06 -15.41 -7.39
C LYS A 92 13.04 -14.42 -6.78
N GLU A 93 13.12 -13.21 -7.36
CA GLU A 93 14.09 -12.20 -6.96
C GLU A 93 13.50 -11.10 -6.09
N ILE A 94 12.19 -11.12 -5.85
CA ILE A 94 11.55 -10.13 -4.98
C ILE A 94 12.11 -10.30 -3.56
N PRO A 95 12.80 -9.26 -3.03
CA PRO A 95 13.39 -9.37 -1.69
C PRO A 95 12.34 -9.54 -0.60
N PHE A 96 12.68 -10.32 0.41
CA PHE A 96 11.83 -10.40 1.60
C PHE A 96 11.97 -9.11 2.42
N VAL A 97 10.85 -8.68 3.01
CA VAL A 97 10.82 -7.51 3.89
C VAL A 97 10.91 -8.00 5.32
N ARG A 98 11.92 -7.51 6.05
CA ARG A 98 12.13 -7.89 7.45
C ARG A 98 12.13 -9.41 7.64
N GLU A 99 12.83 -10.13 6.76
CA GLU A 99 12.95 -11.60 6.82
C GLU A 99 11.60 -12.31 6.78
N GLY A 100 10.63 -11.73 6.05
CA GLY A 100 9.30 -12.30 5.89
C GLY A 100 8.28 -11.81 6.90
N LEU A 101 8.65 -10.91 7.82
CA LEU A 101 7.72 -10.34 8.79
C LEU A 101 6.91 -9.18 8.20
N GLY A 102 7.42 -8.54 7.14
CA GLY A 102 6.72 -7.50 6.43
C GLY A 102 6.28 -7.97 5.05
N ILE A 103 5.73 -7.07 4.26
CA ILE A 103 5.28 -7.36 2.89
C ILE A 103 5.80 -6.31 1.91
N SER A 104 5.98 -6.75 0.65
CA SER A 104 6.04 -5.83 -0.50
C SER A 104 4.70 -5.90 -1.20
N ILE A 105 4.22 -4.77 -1.68
CA ILE A 105 3.02 -4.73 -2.53
C ILE A 105 3.52 -4.53 -3.96
N VAL A 106 3.18 -5.49 -4.81
CA VAL A 106 3.65 -5.52 -6.20
C VAL A 106 2.48 -5.48 -7.15
N THR A 107 2.68 -4.84 -8.31
CA THR A 107 1.71 -4.90 -9.40
C THR A 107 2.23 -5.89 -10.44
N THR A 108 1.37 -6.82 -10.84
CA THR A 108 1.73 -7.90 -11.75
C THR A 108 0.69 -8.02 -12.87
N SER A 109 0.96 -8.88 -13.85
CA SER A 109 -0.01 -9.18 -14.91
C SER A 109 -1.31 -9.79 -14.37
N LYS A 110 -1.28 -10.33 -13.15
CA LYS A 110 -2.46 -10.92 -12.49
C LYS A 110 -3.04 -10.00 -11.40
N GLY A 111 -2.61 -8.75 -11.36
CA GLY A 111 -3.13 -7.75 -10.44
C GLY A 111 -2.14 -7.33 -9.37
N VAL A 112 -2.63 -6.52 -8.43
CA VAL A 112 -1.85 -6.05 -7.28
C VAL A 112 -1.95 -7.09 -6.18
N MET A 113 -0.80 -7.46 -5.61
CA MET A 113 -0.73 -8.52 -4.61
C MET A 113 0.51 -8.35 -3.72
N THR A 114 0.63 -9.21 -2.70
CA THR A 114 1.83 -9.26 -1.87
C THR A 114 2.95 -9.99 -2.59
N ASP A 115 4.18 -9.78 -2.12
CA ASP A 115 5.35 -10.52 -2.59
C ASP A 115 5.17 -12.03 -2.42
N ALA A 116 4.61 -12.47 -1.28
CA ALA A 116 4.36 -13.89 -1.04
C ALA A 116 3.42 -14.49 -2.09
N LYS A 117 2.34 -13.79 -2.42
CA LYS A 117 1.38 -14.23 -3.43
C LYS A 117 2.01 -14.25 -4.82
N ALA A 118 2.82 -13.25 -5.13
CA ALA A 118 3.53 -13.18 -6.41
C ALA A 118 4.51 -14.35 -6.57
N ARG A 119 5.22 -14.70 -5.51
CA ARG A 119 6.12 -15.87 -5.53
C ARG A 119 5.35 -17.16 -5.75
N GLU A 120 4.23 -17.33 -5.04
CA GLU A 120 3.36 -18.50 -5.18
C GLU A 120 2.84 -18.66 -6.61
N LEU A 121 2.43 -17.57 -7.25
CA LEU A 121 1.92 -17.59 -8.62
C LEU A 121 3.03 -17.54 -9.68
N ASN A 122 4.29 -17.37 -9.24
CA ASN A 122 5.46 -17.23 -10.11
C ASN A 122 5.30 -16.08 -11.11
N VAL A 123 4.84 -14.94 -10.62
CA VAL A 123 4.70 -13.70 -11.41
C VAL A 123 5.54 -12.60 -10.77
N GLY A 124 6.11 -11.75 -11.59
CA GLY A 124 6.85 -10.59 -11.13
C GLY A 124 6.41 -9.37 -11.91
N ASP A 125 6.74 -8.22 -11.40
CA ASP A 125 6.64 -6.94 -12.09
C ASP A 125 7.15 -5.82 -11.19
N GLU A 126 6.42 -4.72 -11.12
CA GLU A 126 6.86 -3.52 -10.41
C GLU A 126 6.55 -3.61 -8.91
N ILE A 127 7.56 -3.31 -8.09
CA ILE A 127 7.40 -3.24 -6.63
C ILE A 127 6.93 -1.82 -6.28
N ILE A 128 5.72 -1.69 -5.74
CA ILE A 128 5.13 -0.40 -5.41
C ILE A 128 5.69 0.14 -4.09
N CYS A 129 5.59 -0.63 -3.03
CA CYS A 129 6.00 -0.21 -1.69
C CYS A 129 6.28 -1.40 -0.79
N ARG A 130 6.86 -1.12 0.36
CA ARG A 130 7.09 -2.09 1.43
C ARG A 130 6.39 -1.63 2.69
N VAL A 131 5.85 -2.58 3.44
CA VAL A 131 5.13 -2.31 4.69
C VAL A 131 5.60 -3.29 5.76
N TRP A 132 5.88 -2.78 6.95
CA TRP A 132 6.15 -3.64 8.10
C TRP A 132 5.77 -2.99 9.42
#